data_ebeedbfbbb928ad1ea49686809f76455
#
_entry.id   ebeedbfbbb928ad1ea49686809f76455
#
_cell.length_a   1.000
_cell.length_b   1.000
_cell.length_c   1.000
_cell.angle_alpha   90.00
_cell.angle_beta   90.00
_cell.angle_gamma   90.00
#
_symmetry.space_group_name_H-M   'P 1'
#
loop_
_entity.id
_entity.type
_entity.pdbx_description
1 polymer ?
#
loop_
_entity_poly.entity_id
_entity_poly.type
_entity_poly.pdbx_seq_one_letter_code
_entity_poly.pdbx_strand_id
1 'polypeptide(L)'
;DAQAILLEPRDNLRYGRTLWAERQTGLLLKSRIVDEDGGVVEQITFNDVRIGGEIGEELLTPRFEYNDSWRVVHAGGNEIGREETGWGATPPLPGFAPVSAMKRPLGQDRGEAIHLVFSDGLASISVFIEPLSAEAPQDQLGEQSNGAINIYKRAAHGHLITALGEVPARAVRRLGDAVQPGAH
;
A
#
# COMPACT_ATOMS: atom_id res chain seq x y z
N ASP A 1 21.84 -13.25 17.24
CA ASP A 1 21.01 -14.43 16.91
C ASP A 1 19.61 -13.97 16.49
N ALA A 2 19.05 -14.60 15.44
CA ALA A 2 17.70 -14.31 14.95
C ALA A 2 16.85 -15.57 14.96
N GLN A 3 15.54 -15.36 15.11
CA GLN A 3 14.50 -16.38 14.91
C GLN A 3 13.79 -16.11 13.59
N ALA A 4 13.66 -17.13 12.75
CA ALA A 4 12.85 -17.07 11.55
C ALA A 4 11.40 -17.48 11.86
N ILE A 5 10.46 -16.70 11.32
CA ILE A 5 9.02 -16.95 11.41
C ILE A 5 8.51 -17.04 9.97
N LEU A 6 7.94 -18.17 9.61
CA LEU A 6 7.31 -18.40 8.30
C LEU A 6 5.82 -18.17 8.41
N LEU A 7 5.27 -17.32 7.55
CA LEU A 7 3.85 -17.03 7.41
C LEU A 7 3.40 -17.53 6.04
N GLU A 8 2.68 -18.65 6.04
CA GLU A 8 2.13 -19.23 4.82
C GLU A 8 0.67 -18.85 4.67
N PRO A 9 0.27 -18.22 3.55
CA PRO A 9 -1.11 -17.85 3.30
C PRO A 9 -1.97 -19.12 3.12
N ARG A 10 -3.22 -19.05 3.56
CA ARG A 10 -4.21 -20.13 3.37
C ARG A 10 -5.06 -19.93 2.12
N ASP A 11 -4.83 -18.85 1.39
CA ASP A 11 -5.52 -18.50 0.16
C ASP A 11 -4.50 -17.96 -0.87
N ASN A 12 -4.99 -17.60 -2.04
CA ASN A 12 -4.18 -17.07 -3.12
C ASN A 12 -4.28 -15.53 -3.26
N LEU A 13 -4.73 -14.84 -2.22
CA LEU A 13 -4.88 -13.39 -2.17
C LEU A 13 -3.73 -12.71 -1.46
N ARG A 14 -2.78 -13.48 -0.94
CA ARG A 14 -1.62 -13.04 -0.15
C ARG A 14 -0.36 -13.70 -0.62
N TYR A 15 0.75 -13.00 -0.47
CA TYR A 15 2.08 -13.57 -0.60
C TYR A 15 2.51 -14.25 0.69
N GLY A 16 3.35 -15.28 0.57
CA GLY A 16 4.07 -15.87 1.70
C GLY A 16 5.11 -14.87 2.25
N ARG A 17 5.36 -14.91 3.55
CA ARG A 17 6.37 -14.05 4.20
C ARG A 17 7.26 -14.85 5.11
N THR A 18 8.55 -14.51 5.12
CA THR A 18 9.48 -14.97 6.15
C THR A 18 10.06 -13.75 6.84
N LEU A 19 9.94 -13.72 8.17
CA LEU A 19 10.41 -12.64 9.02
C LEU A 19 11.55 -13.18 9.89
N TRP A 20 12.66 -12.46 9.98
CA TRP A 20 13.76 -12.78 10.90
C TRP A 20 13.84 -11.70 11.96
N ALA A 21 13.48 -12.05 13.19
CA ALA A 21 13.52 -11.15 14.34
C ALA A 21 14.72 -11.46 15.24
N GLU A 22 15.33 -10.43 15.81
CA GLU A 22 16.31 -10.59 16.88
C GLU A 22 15.62 -11.22 18.11
N ARG A 23 16.27 -12.22 18.73
CA ARG A 23 15.59 -13.09 19.69
C ARG A 23 15.21 -12.44 21.02
N GLN A 24 15.94 -11.43 21.46
CA GLN A 24 15.74 -10.79 22.76
C GLN A 24 14.79 -9.60 22.66
N THR A 25 14.97 -8.79 21.62
CA THR A 25 14.23 -7.53 21.45
C THR A 25 13.02 -7.64 20.50
N GLY A 26 12.99 -8.68 19.68
CA GLY A 26 11.98 -8.82 18.63
C GLY A 26 12.19 -7.90 17.43
N LEU A 27 13.32 -7.15 17.37
CA LEU A 27 13.59 -6.25 16.25
C LEU A 27 13.64 -7.06 14.95
N LEU A 28 12.84 -6.63 13.96
CA LEU A 28 12.84 -7.23 12.63
C LEU A 28 14.15 -6.89 11.91
N LEU A 29 14.95 -7.92 11.62
CA LEU A 29 16.26 -7.79 10.96
C LEU A 29 16.18 -8.02 9.46
N LYS A 30 15.24 -8.85 9.03
CA LYS A 30 15.04 -9.19 7.62
C LYS A 30 13.60 -9.57 7.39
N SER A 31 13.05 -9.14 6.25
CA SER A 31 11.76 -9.57 5.71
C SER A 31 11.95 -10.07 4.29
N ARG A 32 11.28 -11.16 3.94
CA ARG A 32 11.20 -11.68 2.58
C ARG A 32 9.76 -11.96 2.23
N ILE A 33 9.35 -11.53 1.05
CA ILE A 33 8.05 -11.83 0.45
C ILE A 33 8.29 -12.81 -0.70
N VAL A 34 7.48 -13.85 -0.76
CA VAL A 34 7.57 -14.88 -1.79
C VAL A 34 6.20 -15.08 -2.46
N ASP A 35 6.21 -15.30 -3.77
CA ASP A 35 5.03 -15.63 -4.53
C ASP A 35 4.60 -17.11 -4.36
N GLU A 36 3.57 -17.51 -5.10
CA GLU A 36 3.00 -18.87 -5.07
C GLU A 36 3.98 -19.93 -5.56
N ASP A 37 4.92 -19.55 -6.42
CA ASP A 37 5.93 -20.45 -7.01
C ASP A 37 7.22 -20.47 -6.19
N GLY A 38 7.26 -19.72 -5.07
CA GLY A 38 8.43 -19.59 -4.20
C GLY A 38 9.47 -18.59 -4.72
N GLY A 39 9.12 -17.82 -5.75
CA GLY A 39 9.92 -16.70 -6.25
C GLY A 39 9.99 -15.57 -5.23
N VAL A 40 11.17 -14.96 -5.08
CA VAL A 40 11.35 -13.81 -4.18
C VAL A 40 10.80 -12.56 -4.87
N VAL A 41 9.70 -12.03 -4.33
CA VAL A 41 9.07 -10.79 -4.80
C VAL A 41 9.80 -9.57 -4.26
N GLU A 42 10.10 -9.59 -2.94
CA GLU A 42 10.82 -8.54 -2.24
C GLU A 42 11.65 -9.10 -1.09
N GLN A 43 12.76 -8.47 -0.81
CA GLN A 43 13.55 -8.74 0.38
C GLN A 43 14.14 -7.45 0.93
N ILE A 44 13.91 -7.18 2.22
CA ILE A 44 14.52 -6.10 2.97
C ILE A 44 15.41 -6.72 4.06
N THR A 45 16.64 -6.21 4.21
CA THR A 45 17.61 -6.70 5.19
C THR A 45 18.41 -5.53 5.76
N PHE A 46 18.60 -5.52 7.07
CA PHE A 46 19.63 -4.68 7.67
C PHE A 46 21.01 -5.27 7.38
N ASN A 47 21.88 -4.47 6.75
CA ASN A 47 23.28 -4.86 6.53
C ASN A 47 24.13 -4.61 7.78
N ASP A 48 23.77 -3.61 8.58
CA ASP A 48 24.38 -3.28 9.85
C ASP A 48 23.31 -2.75 10.81
N VAL A 49 23.32 -3.21 12.05
CA VAL A 49 22.40 -2.78 13.09
C VAL A 49 23.07 -2.86 14.45
N ARG A 50 22.94 -1.80 15.22
CA ARG A 50 23.33 -1.78 16.63
C ARG A 50 22.07 -1.69 17.48
N ILE A 51 21.89 -2.64 18.39
CA ILE A 51 20.73 -2.74 19.26
C ILE A 51 21.17 -2.42 20.67
N GLY A 52 20.53 -1.40 21.30
CA GLY A 52 20.86 -0.93 22.63
C GLY A 52 22.11 -0.04 22.68
N GLY A 53 22.46 0.40 23.88
CA GLY A 53 23.54 1.36 24.14
C GLY A 53 23.08 2.81 24.03
N GLU A 54 24.00 3.74 24.26
CA GLU A 54 23.75 5.18 24.10
C GLU A 54 23.78 5.55 22.62
N ILE A 55 22.78 6.30 22.18
CA ILE A 55 22.68 6.86 20.82
C ILE A 55 23.03 8.34 20.95
N GLY A 56 24.22 8.72 20.46
CA GLY A 56 24.64 10.12 20.46
C GLY A 56 23.77 11.00 19.58
N GLU A 57 23.55 12.24 19.99
CA GLU A 57 22.69 13.22 19.26
C GLU A 57 23.16 13.44 17.82
N GLU A 58 24.46 13.33 17.57
CA GLU A 58 25.08 13.46 16.25
C GLU A 58 24.59 12.39 15.25
N LEU A 59 24.17 11.22 15.74
CA LEU A 59 23.59 10.15 14.90
C LEU A 59 22.13 10.39 14.53
N LEU A 60 21.45 11.27 15.26
CA LEU A 60 20.06 11.66 15.02
C LEU A 60 19.93 12.92 14.20
N THR A 61 21.04 13.65 14.02
CA THR A 61 21.07 14.88 13.23
C THR A 61 21.13 14.58 11.74
N PRO A 62 20.23 15.15 10.93
CA PRO A 62 20.30 14.99 9.48
C PRO A 62 21.65 15.45 8.92
N ARG A 63 22.23 14.68 8.01
CA ARG A 63 23.51 15.04 7.36
C ARG A 63 23.36 16.05 6.21
N PHE A 64 22.16 16.47 5.93
CA PHE A 64 21.84 17.43 4.88
C PHE A 64 21.09 18.61 5.48
N GLU A 65 21.40 19.79 4.97
CA GLU A 65 20.71 21.04 5.33
C GLU A 65 19.71 21.38 4.24
N TYR A 66 18.52 21.84 4.66
CA TYR A 66 17.54 22.39 3.72
C TYR A 66 18.09 23.73 3.18
N ASN A 67 17.92 23.93 1.88
CA ASN A 67 18.25 25.19 1.23
C ASN A 67 17.08 25.61 0.31
N ASP A 68 17.16 26.81 -0.24
CA ASP A 68 16.09 27.42 -1.05
C ASP A 68 15.76 26.65 -2.35
N SER A 69 16.60 25.70 -2.76
CA SER A 69 16.33 24.81 -3.91
C SER A 69 15.40 23.64 -3.59
N TRP A 70 15.13 23.38 -2.33
CA TRP A 70 14.25 22.31 -1.90
C TRP A 70 12.79 22.68 -2.10
N ARG A 71 12.07 21.81 -2.80
CA ARG A 71 10.63 21.92 -2.92
C ARG A 71 9.99 21.04 -1.85
N VAL A 72 9.39 21.66 -0.84
CA VAL A 72 8.60 20.94 0.16
C VAL A 72 7.21 20.68 -0.43
N VAL A 73 6.85 19.41 -0.56
CA VAL A 73 5.52 18.99 -1.01
C VAL A 73 4.77 18.43 0.18
N HIS A 74 3.70 19.09 0.59
CA HIS A 74 2.79 18.58 1.61
C HIS A 74 1.77 17.66 0.92
N ALA A 75 2.05 16.36 0.90
CA ALA A 75 1.14 15.35 0.37
C ALA A 75 0.08 14.96 1.43
N GLY A 76 -0.56 15.95 2.03
CA GLY A 76 -1.61 15.75 3.01
C GLY A 76 -2.92 15.31 2.35
N GLY A 77 -3.71 14.50 3.06
CA GLY A 77 -5.12 14.24 2.79
C GLY A 77 -5.91 14.47 4.06
N ASN A 78 -7.16 14.81 3.94
CA ASN A 78 -8.06 14.90 5.09
C ASN A 78 -8.63 13.50 5.33
N GLU A 79 -8.39 12.96 6.53
CA GLU A 79 -9.07 11.74 6.97
C GLU A 79 -10.56 12.03 7.12
N ILE A 80 -11.38 11.14 6.59
CA ILE A 80 -12.85 11.27 6.60
C ILE A 80 -13.48 9.96 7.09
N GLY A 81 -14.71 10.04 7.56
CA GLY A 81 -15.51 8.86 7.85
C GLY A 81 -15.71 8.03 6.57
N ARG A 82 -15.67 6.70 6.70
CA ARG A 82 -15.86 5.80 5.57
C ARG A 82 -17.20 6.03 4.86
N GLU A 83 -18.26 6.29 5.63
CA GLU A 83 -19.60 6.58 5.13
C GLU A 83 -19.63 7.88 4.32
N GLU A 84 -18.78 8.85 4.65
CA GLU A 84 -18.68 10.13 3.95
C GLU A 84 -18.04 10.01 2.56
N THR A 85 -17.37 8.89 2.27
CA THR A 85 -16.78 8.65 0.95
C THR A 85 -17.87 8.37 -0.10
N GLY A 86 -18.97 7.75 0.31
CA GLY A 86 -19.99 7.21 -0.58
C GLY A 86 -19.53 5.97 -1.37
N TRP A 87 -18.35 5.40 -1.05
CA TRP A 87 -17.74 4.26 -1.75
C TRP A 87 -17.34 3.14 -0.80
N GLY A 88 -17.37 1.91 -1.29
CA GLY A 88 -16.91 0.74 -0.56
C GLY A 88 -16.73 -0.46 -1.48
N ALA A 89 -16.44 -1.64 -0.90
CA ALA A 89 -16.22 -2.88 -1.64
C ALA A 89 -17.32 -3.91 -1.36
N THR A 90 -18.01 -4.34 -2.41
CA THR A 90 -19.05 -5.37 -2.33
C THR A 90 -18.95 -6.31 -3.54
N PRO A 91 -18.73 -7.64 -3.34
CA PRO A 91 -18.49 -8.29 -2.05
C PRO A 91 -17.11 -7.90 -1.44
N PRO A 92 -16.94 -7.96 -0.12
CA PRO A 92 -15.65 -7.65 0.50
C PRO A 92 -14.57 -8.66 0.10
N LEU A 93 -13.31 -8.20 0.06
CA LEU A 93 -12.19 -9.09 -0.16
C LEU A 93 -11.93 -9.91 1.12
N PRO A 94 -11.94 -11.25 1.08
CA PRO A 94 -11.78 -12.07 2.27
C PRO A 94 -10.53 -11.74 3.09
N GLY A 95 -10.72 -11.47 4.39
CA GLY A 95 -9.65 -11.15 5.34
C GLY A 95 -9.12 -9.73 5.27
N PHE A 96 -9.48 -8.92 4.28
CA PHE A 96 -9.14 -7.51 4.22
C PHE A 96 -10.30 -6.66 4.76
N ALA A 97 -9.99 -5.79 5.72
CA ALA A 97 -10.92 -4.82 6.26
C ALA A 97 -10.52 -3.40 5.83
N PRO A 98 -11.47 -2.49 5.62
CA PRO A 98 -11.14 -1.08 5.41
C PRO A 98 -10.58 -0.48 6.69
N VAL A 99 -9.39 0.14 6.60
CA VAL A 99 -8.66 0.70 7.74
C VAL A 99 -8.49 2.21 7.68
N SER A 100 -8.60 2.82 6.50
CA SER A 100 -8.51 4.27 6.35
C SER A 100 -9.30 4.74 5.14
N ALA A 101 -9.83 5.95 5.23
CA ALA A 101 -10.45 6.69 4.13
C ALA A 101 -10.02 8.15 4.19
N MET A 102 -9.61 8.69 3.04
CA MET A 102 -9.11 10.06 2.92
C MET A 102 -9.62 10.71 1.65
N LYS A 103 -9.81 12.04 1.69
CA LYS A 103 -9.89 12.87 0.49
C LYS A 103 -8.54 13.52 0.24
N ARG A 104 -8.05 13.40 -0.99
CA ARG A 104 -6.76 13.95 -1.42
C ARG A 104 -6.96 14.91 -2.59
N PRO A 105 -6.46 16.15 -2.51
CA PRO A 105 -6.52 17.06 -3.64
C PRO A 105 -5.64 16.54 -4.77
N LEU A 106 -6.15 16.50 -5.99
CA LEU A 106 -5.40 16.07 -7.19
C LEU A 106 -4.51 17.18 -7.76
N GLY A 107 -4.57 18.40 -7.19
CA GLY A 107 -3.86 19.58 -7.67
C GLY A 107 -4.40 20.12 -8.99
N GLN A 108 -4.03 21.36 -9.34
CA GLN A 108 -4.32 22.00 -10.63
C GLN A 108 -5.80 21.85 -11.07
N ASP A 109 -6.76 22.16 -10.20
CA ASP A 109 -8.20 22.17 -10.47
C ASP A 109 -8.82 20.82 -10.92
N ARG A 110 -8.11 19.68 -10.73
CA ARG A 110 -8.61 18.34 -11.08
C ARG A 110 -9.56 17.73 -10.05
N GLY A 111 -9.92 18.49 -9.00
CA GLY A 111 -10.81 17.99 -7.95
C GLY A 111 -10.08 17.18 -6.87
N GLU A 112 -10.81 16.29 -6.24
CA GLU A 112 -10.32 15.42 -5.16
C GLU A 112 -10.43 13.95 -5.55
N ALA A 113 -9.44 13.18 -5.13
CA ALA A 113 -9.49 11.71 -5.15
C ALA A 113 -9.95 11.20 -3.78
N ILE A 114 -10.76 10.15 -3.79
CA ILE A 114 -11.01 9.34 -2.60
C ILE A 114 -9.93 8.27 -2.55
N HIS A 115 -9.29 8.12 -1.41
CA HIS A 115 -8.30 7.09 -1.14
C HIS A 115 -8.80 6.19 -0.01
N LEU A 116 -9.11 4.95 -0.35
CA LEU A 116 -9.48 3.90 0.60
C LEU A 116 -8.29 2.97 0.80
N VAL A 117 -8.05 2.56 2.03
CA VAL A 117 -7.02 1.55 2.35
C VAL A 117 -7.70 0.35 2.99
N PHE A 118 -7.42 -0.83 2.44
CA PHE A 118 -7.85 -2.12 2.98
C PHE A 118 -6.63 -2.89 3.45
N SER A 119 -6.72 -3.53 4.62
CA SER A 119 -5.59 -4.29 5.19
C SER A 119 -6.09 -5.55 5.90
N ASP A 120 -5.23 -6.57 5.93
CA ASP A 120 -5.38 -7.78 6.74
C ASP A 120 -4.46 -7.78 7.97
N GLY A 121 -3.76 -6.66 8.22
CA GLY A 121 -2.77 -6.48 9.28
C GLY A 121 -1.32 -6.74 8.84
N LEU A 122 -1.08 -7.39 7.71
CA LEU A 122 0.27 -7.67 7.16
C LEU A 122 0.47 -7.08 5.78
N ALA A 123 -0.56 -7.05 4.97
CA ALA A 123 -0.57 -6.47 3.65
C ALA A 123 -1.66 -5.39 3.55
N SER A 124 -1.47 -4.45 2.65
CA SER A 124 -2.44 -3.40 2.38
C SER A 124 -2.67 -3.22 0.89
N ILE A 125 -3.90 -2.87 0.55
CA ILE A 125 -4.31 -2.49 -0.79
C ILE A 125 -4.89 -1.08 -0.72
N SER A 126 -4.29 -0.15 -1.44
CA SER A 126 -4.79 1.20 -1.63
C SER A 126 -5.71 1.24 -2.85
N VAL A 127 -6.85 1.91 -2.72
CA VAL A 127 -7.77 2.16 -3.82
C VAL A 127 -7.96 3.66 -3.96
N PHE A 128 -7.61 4.19 -5.12
CA PHE A 128 -7.85 5.58 -5.50
C PHE A 128 -9.04 5.65 -6.44
N ILE A 129 -9.93 6.58 -6.18
CA ILE A 129 -11.15 6.81 -6.96
C ILE A 129 -11.12 8.28 -7.38
N GLU A 130 -10.89 8.51 -8.66
CA GLU A 130 -10.69 9.84 -9.25
C GLU A 130 -11.79 10.12 -10.28
N PRO A 131 -12.30 11.34 -10.40
CA PRO A 131 -13.19 11.68 -11.50
C PRO A 131 -12.57 11.30 -12.85
N LEU A 132 -13.31 10.62 -13.71
CA LEU A 132 -12.82 10.22 -15.03
C LEU A 132 -12.63 11.45 -15.91
N SER A 133 -11.37 11.77 -16.24
CA SER A 133 -11.04 12.81 -17.20
C SER A 133 -11.26 12.30 -18.63
N ALA A 134 -11.69 13.19 -19.54
CA ALA A 134 -11.75 12.89 -20.97
C ALA A 134 -10.37 12.55 -21.58
N GLU A 135 -9.31 13.00 -20.91
CA GLU A 135 -7.90 12.77 -21.28
C GLU A 135 -7.30 11.51 -20.60
N ALA A 136 -8.10 10.76 -19.82
CA ALA A 136 -7.61 9.57 -19.14
C ALA A 136 -7.12 8.53 -20.17
N PRO A 137 -5.83 8.13 -20.11
CA PRO A 137 -5.28 7.22 -21.10
C PRO A 137 -5.94 5.84 -20.97
N GLN A 138 -6.68 5.45 -22.01
CA GLN A 138 -7.39 4.15 -22.03
C GLN A 138 -6.43 2.96 -22.14
N ASP A 139 -5.23 3.18 -22.67
CA ASP A 139 -4.14 2.22 -22.79
C ASP A 139 -3.51 1.85 -21.43
N GLN A 140 -3.82 2.58 -20.36
CA GLN A 140 -3.35 2.29 -19.01
C GLN A 140 -4.33 1.49 -18.15
N LEU A 141 -5.49 1.11 -18.71
CA LEU A 141 -6.44 0.26 -17.99
C LEU A 141 -5.97 -1.20 -17.93
N GLY A 142 -6.45 -1.94 -16.91
CA GLY A 142 -6.12 -3.34 -16.70
C GLY A 142 -5.04 -3.55 -15.64
N GLU A 143 -4.39 -4.69 -15.73
CA GLU A 143 -3.37 -5.15 -14.77
C GLU A 143 -1.98 -4.67 -15.18
N GLN A 144 -1.22 -4.18 -14.23
CA GLN A 144 0.18 -3.76 -14.37
C GLN A 144 0.94 -4.21 -13.13
N SER A 145 2.27 -4.39 -13.27
CA SER A 145 3.16 -4.69 -12.14
C SER A 145 4.39 -3.82 -12.19
N ASN A 146 4.84 -3.38 -11.03
CA ASN A 146 6.09 -2.65 -10.85
C ASN A 146 6.81 -3.18 -9.61
N GLY A 147 7.76 -4.09 -9.81
CA GLY A 147 8.41 -4.83 -8.72
C GLY A 147 7.40 -5.65 -7.91
N ALA A 148 7.36 -5.44 -6.60
CA ALA A 148 6.45 -6.12 -5.69
C ALA A 148 5.00 -5.61 -5.76
N ILE A 149 4.78 -4.42 -6.36
CA ILE A 149 3.48 -3.76 -6.40
C ILE A 149 2.70 -4.19 -7.64
N ASN A 150 1.54 -4.80 -7.44
CA ASN A 150 0.56 -5.02 -8.49
C ASN A 150 -0.46 -3.89 -8.49
N ILE A 151 -0.88 -3.49 -9.69
CA ILE A 151 -1.79 -2.37 -9.95
C ILE A 151 -2.90 -2.87 -10.86
N TYR A 152 -4.13 -2.52 -10.55
CA TYR A 152 -5.27 -2.73 -11.41
C TYR A 152 -6.05 -1.44 -11.59
N LYS A 153 -6.32 -1.06 -12.84
CA LYS A 153 -7.07 0.15 -13.18
C LYS A 153 -8.29 -0.18 -14.02
N ARG A 154 -9.42 0.43 -13.67
CA ARG A 154 -10.64 0.36 -14.48
C ARG A 154 -11.42 1.67 -14.44
N ALA A 155 -12.14 1.94 -15.51
CA ALA A 155 -13.12 3.03 -15.57
C ALA A 155 -14.51 2.48 -15.22
N ALA A 156 -15.16 3.05 -14.21
CA ALA A 156 -16.52 2.69 -13.83
C ALA A 156 -17.21 3.83 -13.08
N HIS A 157 -18.51 3.92 -13.20
CA HIS A 157 -19.35 4.91 -12.49
C HIS A 157 -18.87 6.37 -12.68
N GLY A 158 -18.33 6.71 -13.86
CA GLY A 158 -17.78 8.03 -14.14
C GLY A 158 -16.44 8.33 -13.45
N HIS A 159 -15.75 7.31 -12.93
CA HIS A 159 -14.49 7.44 -12.21
C HIS A 159 -13.43 6.48 -12.76
N LEU A 160 -12.17 6.86 -12.60
CA LEU A 160 -11.04 5.97 -12.71
C LEU A 160 -10.79 5.35 -11.32
N ILE A 161 -10.86 4.03 -11.23
CA ILE A 161 -10.61 3.27 -10.01
C ILE A 161 -9.24 2.59 -10.19
N THR A 162 -8.30 2.91 -9.30
CA THR A 162 -6.95 2.33 -9.28
C THR A 162 -6.74 1.61 -7.96
N ALA A 163 -6.64 0.29 -7.99
CA ALA A 163 -6.25 -0.54 -6.84
C ALA A 163 -4.77 -0.93 -6.98
N LEU A 164 -4.00 -0.82 -5.90
CA LEU A 164 -2.60 -1.22 -5.89
C LEU A 164 -2.14 -1.71 -4.52
N GLY A 165 -1.18 -2.65 -4.50
CA GLY A 165 -0.62 -3.19 -3.26
C GLY A 165 0.42 -4.28 -3.51
N GLU A 166 1.16 -4.62 -2.46
CA GLU A 166 2.11 -5.73 -2.41
C GLU A 166 1.38 -7.05 -2.10
N VAL A 167 0.48 -7.41 -2.99
CA VAL A 167 -0.33 -8.63 -2.94
C VAL A 167 -0.44 -9.20 -4.35
N PRO A 168 -0.80 -10.49 -4.54
CA PRO A 168 -1.01 -11.05 -5.87
C PRO A 168 -1.95 -10.22 -6.74
N ALA A 169 -1.69 -10.14 -8.05
CA ALA A 169 -2.48 -9.34 -9.00
C ALA A 169 -3.99 -9.63 -8.92
N ARG A 170 -4.36 -10.90 -8.68
CA ARG A 170 -5.76 -11.30 -8.48
C ARG A 170 -6.43 -10.62 -7.29
N ALA A 171 -5.69 -10.29 -6.23
CA ALA A 171 -6.24 -9.61 -5.05
C ALA A 171 -6.56 -8.14 -5.36
N VAL A 172 -5.63 -7.40 -5.98
CA VAL A 172 -5.89 -6.01 -6.40
C VAL A 172 -7.03 -5.93 -7.41
N ARG A 173 -7.07 -6.86 -8.39
CA ARG A 173 -8.16 -6.94 -9.34
C ARG A 173 -9.48 -7.20 -8.66
N ARG A 174 -9.57 -8.24 -7.82
CA ARG A 174 -10.81 -8.61 -7.13
C ARG A 174 -11.33 -7.49 -6.25
N LEU A 175 -10.46 -6.79 -5.52
CA LEU A 175 -10.85 -5.63 -4.73
C LEU A 175 -11.27 -4.47 -5.63
N GLY A 176 -10.48 -4.15 -6.66
CA GLY A 176 -10.81 -3.09 -7.61
C GLY A 176 -12.15 -3.31 -8.30
N ASP A 177 -12.48 -4.54 -8.67
CA ASP A 177 -13.78 -4.91 -9.27
C ASP A 177 -14.94 -4.77 -8.28
N ALA A 178 -14.70 -4.99 -6.98
CA ALA A 178 -15.71 -4.93 -5.94
C ALA A 178 -16.01 -3.49 -5.48
N VAL A 179 -15.14 -2.52 -5.77
CA VAL A 179 -15.33 -1.13 -5.36
C VAL A 179 -16.42 -0.47 -6.18
N GLN A 180 -17.43 0.08 -5.48
CA GLN A 180 -18.59 0.72 -6.10
C GLN A 180 -19.22 1.77 -5.18
N PRO A 181 -20.03 2.72 -5.73
CA PRO A 181 -20.79 3.66 -4.93
C PRO A 181 -21.82 2.95 -4.03
N GLY A 182 -22.08 3.54 -2.85
CA GLY A 182 -23.13 3.05 -1.93
C GLY A 182 -22.82 1.76 -1.19
N ALA A 183 -21.63 1.15 -1.37
CA ALA A 183 -21.18 -0.03 -0.62
C ALA A 183 -20.52 0.44 0.70
N HIS A 184 -21.06 0.04 1.84
CA HIS A 184 -20.60 0.43 3.18
C HIS A 184 -20.19 -0.79 4.01
#